data_7565b1568d2ad1bc7d4d969d4ca68e1a
#
_entry.id   7565b1568d2ad1bc7d4d969d4ca68e1a
#
_cell.length_a   1.000
_cell.length_b   1.000
_cell.length_c   1.000
_cell.angle_alpha   90.00
_cell.angle_beta   90.00
_cell.angle_gamma   90.00
#
_symmetry.space_group_name_H-M   'P 1'
#
loop_
_entity.id
_entity.type
_entity.pdbx_description
1 polymer ?
#
loop_
_entity_poly.entity_id
_entity_poly.type
_entity_poly.pdbx_seq_one_letter_code
_entity_poly.pdbx_strand_id
1 'polypeptide(L)'
;MQQYLGLIVATAVSLGLASLSVTTEHAFGQSQPKKAAKKKDKRDEKGAVPQASLKLPPLKTADDKLKFLETIRDSFPARKQSGTVAFAPADLDKALAIELKKPADKFAKQISDERFVRRAYLDLTGTPPPVKVITDFVQSSEVRKRGKLIDELLETDEYARKWARYWRNVVFFNSAANRNNVNPQALEDWFAGGFRRNEPWDRMVAELVSQTPKFNRAKKDDNNAWGQKYGPNNFVLACENDPTEIASQTARIFMGLNIQCAECHDHPFDKWKREQFHELAAFFAPGKYFMTDKDDPSQKHEMKAQFLLGEKPPPDLKPDALRVAVAAYLIYNSDNYWFARAYVNRIWNELIGDGFYSVDSLGPDKESLHPIVLNRLAALFRYKNFDHKWLFRTIMNSETYQREIRTIDERDDYFTAVRPMRLNADEVAESLEHVAGELGRLGRSVQKTFKQDPSKPQQDQKGSMQQALLLMNNGALAKQLKQSDLRKKLVATKSNDQVVKDLYLGVLARLPTEKEVARNVAHLKKTGSREEAVDDLLWVLTNSAEFVTKR
;
A
#
# COMPACT_ATOMS: atom_id res chain seq x y z
N MET A 1 -43.86 -2.34 32.38
CA MET A 1 -43.87 -1.30 33.39
C MET A 1 -42.89 -0.25 32.90
N GLN A 2 -43.37 0.71 32.18
CA GLN A 2 -43.84 2.05 32.60
C GLN A 2 -42.68 2.81 33.27
N GLN A 3 -42.20 3.74 32.49
CA GLN A 3 -42.38 5.20 32.52
C GLN A 3 -41.25 5.91 33.30
N TYR A 4 -40.55 6.82 32.70
CA TYR A 4 -40.78 8.24 32.86
C TYR A 4 -40.17 9.07 31.71
N LEU A 5 -41.07 9.80 31.08
CA LEU A 5 -40.90 10.99 30.24
C LEU A 5 -40.77 12.23 31.15
N GLY A 6 -40.17 13.29 30.66
CA GLY A 6 -40.35 14.67 31.17
C GLY A 6 -39.10 15.51 30.93
N LEU A 7 -39.07 16.29 29.97
CA LEU A 7 -39.58 17.66 29.72
C LEU A 7 -38.57 18.76 30.09
N ILE A 8 -37.98 19.39 29.09
CA ILE A 8 -38.01 20.81 28.65
C ILE A 8 -37.83 21.86 29.74
N VAL A 9 -36.92 22.82 29.55
CA VAL A 9 -37.24 24.26 29.40
C VAL A 9 -36.01 25.02 28.88
N ALA A 10 -36.23 25.81 27.82
CA ALA A 10 -35.36 26.84 27.29
C ALA A 10 -35.39 28.11 28.16
N THR A 11 -34.29 28.80 28.27
CA THR A 11 -34.30 30.23 28.58
C THR A 11 -33.25 30.99 27.77
N ALA A 12 -33.76 31.83 26.91
CA ALA A 12 -33.01 32.91 26.25
C ALA A 12 -32.86 34.08 27.23
N VAL A 13 -31.67 34.67 27.25
CA VAL A 13 -31.51 36.08 27.69
C VAL A 13 -30.58 36.78 26.73
N SER A 14 -31.15 37.76 26.09
CA SER A 14 -30.55 38.81 25.24
C SER A 14 -29.87 39.89 26.08
N LEU A 15 -28.81 40.51 25.50
CA LEU A 15 -28.35 41.92 25.62
C LEU A 15 -26.85 41.90 25.32
N GLY A 16 -26.24 42.72 24.48
CA GLY A 16 -26.58 43.99 23.94
C GLY A 16 -25.52 44.36 22.87
N LEU A 17 -25.98 45.18 22.00
CA LEU A 17 -25.31 45.82 20.89
C LEU A 17 -24.08 46.68 21.27
N ALA A 18 -23.00 46.63 20.49
CA ALA A 18 -22.22 47.82 20.15
C ALA A 18 -21.69 47.72 18.73
N SER A 19 -22.21 48.54 17.89
CA SER A 19 -21.88 48.78 16.49
C SER A 19 -20.53 49.48 16.36
N LEU A 20 -19.71 49.03 15.41
CA LEU A 20 -18.75 49.87 14.72
C LEU A 20 -18.77 49.52 13.22
N SER A 21 -19.47 50.41 12.51
CA SER A 21 -19.52 50.48 11.06
C SER A 21 -18.19 51.01 10.51
N VAL A 22 -17.57 50.25 9.60
CA VAL A 22 -16.66 50.82 8.61
C VAL A 22 -17.18 50.44 7.22
N THR A 23 -17.74 51.41 6.58
CA THR A 23 -18.17 51.39 5.18
C THR A 23 -16.95 51.37 4.27
N THR A 24 -16.88 50.43 3.36
CA THR A 24 -16.24 50.59 2.06
C THR A 24 -17.17 50.05 0.98
N GLU A 25 -17.83 50.97 0.32
CA GLU A 25 -18.53 50.74 -0.93
C GLU A 25 -17.54 50.30 -2.01
N HIS A 26 -17.82 49.17 -2.63
CA HIS A 26 -17.43 48.93 -4.03
C HIS A 26 -18.63 48.37 -4.76
N ALA A 27 -19.09 49.17 -5.69
CA ALA A 27 -20.21 49.00 -6.58
C ALA A 27 -20.06 47.73 -7.44
N PHE A 28 -21.02 46.80 -7.34
CA PHE A 28 -21.26 45.79 -8.35
C PHE A 28 -22.27 46.33 -9.37
N GLY A 29 -21.74 46.76 -10.51
CA GLY A 29 -22.53 47.04 -11.69
C GLY A 29 -22.96 45.73 -12.34
N GLN A 30 -24.26 45.48 -12.36
CA GLN A 30 -24.86 44.43 -13.18
C GLN A 30 -24.76 44.86 -14.66
N SER A 31 -23.93 44.18 -15.46
CA SER A 31 -23.98 44.25 -16.92
C SER A 31 -24.46 42.91 -17.48
N GLN A 32 -25.59 42.93 -18.17
CA GLN A 32 -26.12 41.81 -18.95
C GLN A 32 -25.09 41.32 -19.98
N PRO A 33 -24.99 40.01 -20.23
CA PRO A 33 -24.06 39.49 -21.22
C PRO A 33 -24.58 39.75 -22.64
N LYS A 34 -23.88 40.59 -23.36
CA LYS A 34 -24.01 40.69 -24.83
C LYS A 34 -23.54 39.37 -25.44
N LYS A 35 -24.34 38.83 -26.36
CA LYS A 35 -24.01 37.68 -27.21
C LYS A 35 -22.63 37.90 -27.86
N ALA A 36 -21.61 37.24 -27.34
CA ALA A 36 -20.29 37.20 -27.94
C ALA A 36 -20.27 36.16 -29.07
N ALA A 37 -19.85 36.58 -30.23
CA ALA A 37 -19.62 35.78 -31.40
C ALA A 37 -18.66 34.62 -31.08
N LYS A 38 -18.96 33.41 -31.58
CA LYS A 38 -18.06 32.25 -31.55
C LYS A 38 -16.73 32.59 -32.22
N LYS A 39 -15.76 33.05 -31.47
CA LYS A 39 -14.34 32.91 -31.83
C LYS A 39 -14.02 31.44 -31.66
N LYS A 40 -13.68 30.79 -32.76
CA LYS A 40 -13.02 29.47 -32.76
C LYS A 40 -11.77 29.60 -31.88
N ASP A 41 -11.82 28.98 -30.70
CA ASP A 41 -10.69 28.88 -29.81
C ASP A 41 -9.69 27.91 -30.48
N LYS A 42 -8.61 28.46 -30.98
CA LYS A 42 -7.41 27.75 -31.41
C LYS A 42 -6.61 27.40 -30.17
N ARG A 43 -7.16 26.55 -29.33
CA ARG A 43 -6.41 25.71 -28.38
C ARG A 43 -6.38 24.33 -29.01
N ASP A 44 -5.49 24.18 -29.99
CA ASP A 44 -4.24 23.64 -29.85
C ASP A 44 -4.01 22.20 -29.98
N GLU A 45 -3.48 21.94 -30.99
CA GLU A 45 -2.59 20.88 -31.39
C GLU A 45 -1.21 20.97 -30.69
N LYS A 46 -1.14 21.11 -29.39
CA LYS A 46 0.11 21.05 -28.62
C LYS A 46 0.10 19.88 -27.65
N GLY A 47 0.10 18.66 -28.18
CA GLY A 47 0.16 17.41 -27.44
C GLY A 47 0.16 16.18 -28.33
N ALA A 48 0.00 16.36 -29.62
CA ALA A 48 0.18 15.25 -30.55
C ALA A 48 1.65 14.85 -30.56
N VAL A 49 1.94 13.61 -30.15
CA VAL A 49 3.20 12.93 -30.48
C VAL A 49 3.47 13.18 -31.97
N PRO A 50 4.65 13.66 -32.37
CA PRO A 50 4.93 13.91 -33.77
C PRO A 50 4.53 12.69 -34.61
N GLN A 51 3.67 12.87 -35.60
CA GLN A 51 3.23 11.85 -36.54
C GLN A 51 4.35 11.43 -37.52
N ALA A 52 5.56 11.23 -37.05
CA ALA A 52 6.53 10.46 -37.77
C ALA A 52 6.03 9.03 -37.75
N SER A 53 5.82 8.42 -38.93
CA SER A 53 5.43 7.04 -39.11
C SER A 53 6.40 6.12 -38.35
N LEU A 54 6.12 5.87 -37.07
CA LEU A 54 6.85 4.92 -36.25
C LEU A 54 6.64 3.56 -36.88
N LYS A 55 7.64 3.07 -37.64
CA LYS A 55 7.72 1.67 -38.04
C LYS A 55 7.89 0.87 -36.75
N LEU A 56 6.79 0.36 -36.24
CA LEU A 56 6.77 -0.41 -35.02
C LEU A 56 7.54 -1.72 -35.22
N PRO A 57 8.56 -2.01 -34.38
CA PRO A 57 9.16 -3.32 -34.37
C PRO A 57 8.11 -4.38 -33.99
N PRO A 58 8.29 -5.64 -34.40
CA PRO A 58 7.41 -6.70 -33.95
C PRO A 58 7.56 -6.90 -32.45
N LEU A 59 6.52 -6.61 -31.66
CA LEU A 59 6.50 -6.72 -30.20
C LEU A 59 6.37 -8.19 -29.76
N LYS A 60 7.34 -9.04 -30.09
CA LYS A 60 7.31 -10.49 -29.81
C LYS A 60 7.91 -10.87 -28.47
N THR A 61 8.88 -10.12 -28.01
CA THR A 61 9.64 -10.40 -26.79
C THR A 61 9.45 -9.29 -25.75
N ALA A 62 9.82 -9.56 -24.49
CA ALA A 62 9.86 -8.53 -23.45
C ALA A 62 10.81 -7.38 -23.84
N ASP A 63 11.93 -7.69 -24.46
CA ASP A 63 12.90 -6.70 -24.97
C ASP A 63 12.29 -5.81 -26.07
N ASP A 64 11.50 -6.38 -26.99
CA ASP A 64 10.83 -5.58 -28.02
C ASP A 64 9.84 -4.59 -27.41
N LYS A 65 9.09 -5.03 -26.41
CA LYS A 65 8.15 -4.18 -25.67
C LYS A 65 8.90 -3.09 -24.91
N LEU A 66 10.01 -3.42 -24.25
CA LEU A 66 10.83 -2.46 -23.53
C LEU A 66 11.43 -1.40 -24.45
N LYS A 67 12.01 -1.79 -25.60
CA LYS A 67 12.50 -0.86 -26.62
C LYS A 67 11.42 0.05 -27.16
N PHE A 68 10.20 -0.47 -27.35
CA PHE A 68 9.08 0.34 -27.77
C PHE A 68 8.63 1.33 -26.71
N LEU A 69 8.60 0.91 -25.44
CA LEU A 69 8.37 1.79 -24.30
C LEU A 69 9.40 2.92 -24.24
N GLU A 70 10.67 2.61 -24.45
CA GLU A 70 11.76 3.60 -24.51
C GLU A 70 11.56 4.58 -25.67
N THR A 71 11.15 4.10 -26.84
CA THR A 71 10.84 4.95 -28.00
C THR A 71 9.70 5.91 -27.71
N ILE A 72 8.64 5.45 -27.03
CA ILE A 72 7.53 6.31 -26.60
C ILE A 72 8.01 7.25 -25.51
N ARG A 73 8.78 6.79 -24.52
CA ARG A 73 9.37 7.64 -23.49
C ARG A 73 10.14 8.81 -24.09
N ASP A 74 10.97 8.53 -25.09
CA ASP A 74 11.83 9.55 -25.72
C ASP A 74 11.00 10.56 -26.55
N SER A 75 9.76 10.24 -26.89
CA SER A 75 8.81 11.16 -27.52
C SER A 75 8.19 12.17 -26.54
N PHE A 76 8.23 11.92 -25.23
CA PHE A 76 7.81 12.89 -24.25
C PHE A 76 8.90 13.93 -23.98
N PRO A 77 8.52 15.21 -23.74
CA PRO A 77 9.51 16.24 -23.44
C PRO A 77 10.36 15.82 -22.25
N ALA A 78 11.68 15.80 -22.46
CA ALA A 78 12.63 15.50 -21.40
C ALA A 78 12.40 16.47 -20.23
N ARG A 79 12.15 15.94 -19.03
CA ARG A 79 12.11 16.79 -17.84
C ARG A 79 13.47 17.46 -17.68
N LYS A 80 13.48 18.80 -17.61
CA LYS A 80 14.67 19.53 -17.20
C LYS A 80 15.04 19.08 -15.80
N GLN A 81 16.03 18.21 -15.70
CA GLN A 81 16.61 17.83 -14.41
C GLN A 81 17.41 19.02 -13.90
N SER A 82 16.85 19.77 -12.97
CA SER A 82 17.59 20.83 -12.29
C SER A 82 18.38 20.20 -11.14
N GLY A 83 19.67 19.95 -11.38
CA GLY A 83 20.66 19.65 -10.34
C GLY A 83 20.46 18.34 -9.55
N THR A 84 21.53 17.87 -8.94
CA THR A 84 21.49 16.78 -7.94
C THR A 84 20.72 17.25 -6.72
N VAL A 85 19.45 16.86 -6.60
CA VAL A 85 18.67 17.14 -5.40
C VAL A 85 19.10 16.15 -4.31
N ALA A 86 19.97 16.62 -3.41
CA ALA A 86 20.21 15.90 -2.17
C ALA A 86 18.94 16.00 -1.30
N PHE A 87 18.42 14.87 -0.88
CA PHE A 87 17.29 14.79 0.05
C PHE A 87 17.60 13.74 1.10
N ALA A 88 17.77 14.21 2.31
CA ALA A 88 18.01 13.37 3.47
C ALA A 88 16.69 13.06 4.21
N PRO A 89 16.61 12.00 5.00
CA PRO A 89 15.47 11.74 5.88
C PRO A 89 15.06 12.93 6.75
N ALA A 90 16.03 13.69 7.27
CA ALA A 90 15.78 14.90 8.03
C ALA A 90 15.05 16.01 7.23
N ASP A 91 15.19 16.03 5.90
CA ASP A 91 14.45 16.99 5.06
C ASP A 91 12.97 16.61 4.93
N LEU A 92 12.66 15.32 5.04
CA LEU A 92 11.30 14.81 5.16
C LEU A 92 10.65 15.34 6.45
N ASP A 93 11.34 15.16 7.58
CA ASP A 93 10.83 15.59 8.89
C ASP A 93 10.63 17.11 8.96
N LYS A 94 11.57 17.88 8.40
CA LYS A 94 11.44 19.35 8.30
C LYS A 94 10.23 19.77 7.45
N ALA A 95 10.05 19.13 6.28
CA ALA A 95 8.93 19.43 5.40
C ALA A 95 7.60 19.10 6.09
N LEU A 96 7.53 17.97 6.79
CA LEU A 96 6.35 17.57 7.54
C LEU A 96 6.06 18.52 8.71
N ALA A 97 7.08 18.93 9.46
CA ALA A 97 6.93 19.90 10.56
C ALA A 97 6.38 21.26 10.08
N ILE A 98 6.83 21.72 8.89
CA ILE A 98 6.32 22.97 8.26
C ILE A 98 4.83 22.84 7.92
N GLU A 99 4.38 21.70 7.40
CA GLU A 99 2.98 21.50 7.03
C GLU A 99 2.08 21.25 8.25
N LEU A 100 2.56 20.47 9.23
CA LEU A 100 1.81 20.20 10.46
C LEU A 100 1.59 21.43 11.32
N LYS A 101 2.57 22.35 11.38
CA LYS A 101 2.52 23.56 12.22
C LYS A 101 2.17 23.27 13.69
N LYS A 102 2.58 22.12 14.19
CA LYS A 102 2.32 21.70 15.56
C LYS A 102 3.55 21.94 16.46
N PRO A 103 3.35 22.30 17.74
CA PRO A 103 4.47 22.44 18.69
C PRO A 103 5.14 21.10 18.94
N ALA A 104 6.40 21.13 19.37
CA ALA A 104 7.25 19.94 19.53
C ALA A 104 6.69 18.88 20.52
N ASP A 105 5.96 19.31 21.54
CA ASP A 105 5.34 18.44 22.54
C ASP A 105 4.17 17.59 21.98
N LYS A 106 3.61 17.97 20.83
CA LYS A 106 2.59 17.18 20.13
C LYS A 106 3.18 15.94 19.43
N PHE A 107 4.45 15.98 19.07
CA PHE A 107 5.11 14.84 18.46
C PHE A 107 5.44 13.76 19.48
N ALA A 108 5.16 12.51 19.14
CA ALA A 108 5.55 11.39 19.97
C ALA A 108 7.08 11.26 20.06
N LYS A 109 7.57 10.74 21.18
CA LYS A 109 9.00 10.48 21.38
C LYS A 109 9.50 9.40 20.41
N GLN A 110 10.81 9.33 20.27
CA GLN A 110 11.47 8.23 19.56
C GLN A 110 11.30 6.92 20.34
N ILE A 111 11.05 5.82 19.62
CA ILE A 111 10.94 4.49 20.22
C ILE A 111 12.30 3.98 20.71
N SER A 112 12.25 3.05 21.69
CA SER A 112 13.44 2.32 22.14
C SER A 112 14.02 1.45 21.02
N ASP A 113 15.28 1.06 21.19
CA ASP A 113 15.97 0.24 20.18
C ASP A 113 15.33 -1.13 20.00
N GLU A 114 14.84 -1.79 21.06
CA GLU A 114 14.13 -3.07 20.93
C GLU A 114 12.87 -2.92 20.07
N ARG A 115 12.07 -1.89 20.33
CA ARG A 115 10.86 -1.63 19.54
C ARG A 115 11.19 -1.26 18.12
N PHE A 116 12.29 -0.53 17.89
CA PHE A 116 12.76 -0.20 16.56
C PHE A 116 13.13 -1.46 15.77
N VAL A 117 13.94 -2.36 16.36
CA VAL A 117 14.34 -3.62 15.71
C VAL A 117 13.12 -4.44 15.35
N ARG A 118 12.19 -4.64 16.29
CA ARG A 118 10.95 -5.37 16.02
C ARG A 118 10.16 -4.76 14.86
N ARG A 119 9.96 -3.44 14.87
CA ARG A 119 9.22 -2.73 13.83
C ARG A 119 9.92 -2.86 12.47
N ALA A 120 11.22 -2.61 12.40
CA ALA A 120 11.99 -2.68 11.17
C ALA A 120 11.94 -4.09 10.54
N TYR A 121 12.09 -5.15 11.37
CA TYR A 121 11.96 -6.53 10.90
C TYR A 121 10.56 -6.81 10.35
N LEU A 122 9.52 -6.53 11.12
CA LEU A 122 8.13 -6.77 10.67
C LEU A 122 7.79 -5.96 9.41
N ASP A 123 8.25 -4.73 9.30
CA ASP A 123 7.96 -3.88 8.16
C ASP A 123 8.75 -4.26 6.90
N LEU A 124 9.99 -4.69 7.03
CA LEU A 124 10.80 -5.07 5.88
C LEU A 124 10.74 -6.55 5.54
N THR A 125 10.75 -7.44 6.52
CA THR A 125 10.84 -8.89 6.29
C THR A 125 9.55 -9.64 6.59
N GLY A 126 8.62 -9.02 7.33
CA GLY A 126 7.39 -9.67 7.78
C GLY A 126 7.57 -10.66 8.92
N THR A 127 8.77 -10.83 9.44
CA THR A 127 9.13 -11.79 10.49
C THR A 127 9.60 -11.07 11.76
N PRO A 128 9.41 -11.63 12.96
CA PRO A 128 10.04 -11.12 14.15
C PRO A 128 11.58 -11.28 14.09
N PRO A 129 12.35 -10.37 14.71
CA PRO A 129 13.79 -10.49 14.75
C PRO A 129 14.25 -11.67 15.64
N PRO A 130 15.36 -12.36 15.29
CA PRO A 130 15.99 -13.33 16.19
C PRO A 130 16.43 -12.67 17.50
N VAL A 131 16.30 -13.37 18.62
CA VAL A 131 16.66 -12.86 19.96
C VAL A 131 18.10 -12.32 20.01
N LYS A 132 19.06 -13.01 19.36
CA LYS A 132 20.45 -12.56 19.29
C LYS A 132 20.58 -11.19 18.62
N VAL A 133 19.83 -10.94 17.54
CA VAL A 133 19.87 -9.65 16.85
C VAL A 133 19.37 -8.53 17.75
N ILE A 134 18.30 -8.78 18.51
CA ILE A 134 17.77 -7.76 19.45
C ILE A 134 18.83 -7.43 20.51
N THR A 135 19.42 -8.44 21.13
CA THR A 135 20.40 -8.24 22.21
C THR A 135 21.66 -7.54 21.72
N ASP A 136 22.21 -7.97 20.58
CA ASP A 136 23.40 -7.36 19.99
C ASP A 136 23.14 -5.90 19.58
N PHE A 137 21.97 -5.63 19.00
CA PHE A 137 21.58 -4.28 18.58
C PHE A 137 21.42 -3.32 19.76
N VAL A 138 20.76 -3.76 20.82
CA VAL A 138 20.54 -2.94 22.02
C VAL A 138 21.88 -2.62 22.71
N GLN A 139 22.79 -3.59 22.78
CA GLN A 139 24.10 -3.43 23.37
C GLN A 139 25.07 -2.62 22.50
N SER A 140 24.81 -2.48 21.23
CA SER A 140 25.67 -1.75 20.30
C SER A 140 25.68 -0.25 20.60
N SER A 141 26.87 0.33 20.68
CA SER A 141 27.10 1.78 20.82
C SER A 141 27.24 2.50 19.46
N GLU A 142 27.03 1.79 18.34
CA GLU A 142 27.17 2.38 17.00
C GLU A 142 26.10 3.45 16.76
N VAL A 143 26.52 4.69 16.45
CA VAL A 143 25.61 5.84 16.29
C VAL A 143 24.60 5.65 15.14
N ARG A 144 25.02 5.02 14.03
CA ARG A 144 24.17 4.77 12.85
C ARG A 144 23.57 3.37 12.78
N LYS A 145 23.49 2.65 13.91
CA LYS A 145 23.02 1.26 13.94
C LYS A 145 21.63 1.06 13.35
N ARG A 146 20.71 2.02 13.52
CA ARG A 146 19.34 1.95 12.94
C ARG A 146 19.37 2.00 11.42
N GLY A 147 20.11 2.94 10.84
CA GLY A 147 20.27 3.04 9.39
C GLY A 147 20.97 1.81 8.78
N LYS A 148 22.00 1.30 9.45
CA LYS A 148 22.70 0.09 9.04
C LYS A 148 21.78 -1.14 9.04
N LEU A 149 20.95 -1.30 10.09
CA LEU A 149 19.96 -2.38 10.14
C LEU A 149 18.96 -2.28 9.00
N ILE A 150 18.46 -1.08 8.68
CA ILE A 150 17.57 -0.89 7.54
C ILE A 150 18.25 -1.32 6.24
N ASP A 151 19.51 -0.91 6.02
CA ASP A 151 20.26 -1.28 4.82
C ASP A 151 20.47 -2.79 4.72
N GLU A 152 20.84 -3.45 5.82
CA GLU A 152 21.01 -4.90 5.87
C GLU A 152 19.69 -5.64 5.56
N LEU A 153 18.58 -5.23 6.16
CA LEU A 153 17.28 -5.87 5.93
C LEU A 153 16.78 -5.70 4.48
N LEU A 154 17.03 -4.56 3.86
CA LEU A 154 16.67 -4.31 2.45
C LEU A 154 17.42 -5.19 1.46
N GLU A 155 18.53 -5.80 1.84
CA GLU A 155 19.30 -6.72 1.00
C GLU A 155 18.91 -8.19 1.21
N THR A 156 18.00 -8.50 2.13
CA THR A 156 17.57 -9.87 2.44
C THR A 156 16.57 -10.41 1.42
N ASP A 157 16.49 -11.74 1.31
CA ASP A 157 15.47 -12.42 0.51
C ASP A 157 14.07 -12.28 1.15
N GLU A 158 14.01 -12.21 2.46
CA GLU A 158 12.79 -12.01 3.23
C GLU A 158 12.11 -10.68 2.88
N TYR A 159 12.89 -9.59 2.72
CA TYR A 159 12.38 -8.31 2.21
C TYR A 159 11.70 -8.49 0.85
N ALA A 160 12.40 -9.13 -0.07
CA ALA A 160 11.88 -9.33 -1.42
C ALA A 160 10.59 -10.16 -1.42
N ARG A 161 10.54 -11.24 -0.63
CA ARG A 161 9.36 -12.12 -0.49
C ARG A 161 8.18 -11.42 0.19
N LYS A 162 8.45 -10.68 1.28
CA LYS A 162 7.38 -9.94 1.99
C LYS A 162 6.68 -8.97 1.07
N TRP A 163 7.44 -8.15 0.35
CA TRP A 163 6.86 -7.14 -0.53
C TRP A 163 6.26 -7.74 -1.80
N ALA A 164 6.76 -8.87 -2.27
CA ALA A 164 6.13 -9.65 -3.32
C ALA A 164 4.75 -10.20 -2.90
N ARG A 165 4.63 -10.77 -1.69
CA ARG A 165 3.35 -11.20 -1.11
C ARG A 165 2.36 -10.05 -0.98
N TYR A 166 2.82 -8.88 -0.54
CA TYR A 166 2.00 -7.68 -0.45
C TYR A 166 1.39 -7.32 -1.83
N TRP A 167 2.22 -7.19 -2.87
CA TRP A 167 1.76 -6.83 -4.20
C TRP A 167 0.92 -7.92 -4.87
N ARG A 168 1.23 -9.20 -4.66
CA ARG A 168 0.35 -10.30 -5.03
C ARG A 168 -1.04 -10.13 -4.40
N ASN A 169 -1.09 -9.83 -3.11
CA ASN A 169 -2.36 -9.63 -2.41
C ASN A 169 -3.12 -8.40 -2.96
N VAL A 170 -2.43 -7.31 -3.30
CA VAL A 170 -3.05 -6.12 -3.94
C VAL A 170 -3.71 -6.49 -5.28
N VAL A 171 -3.05 -7.31 -6.10
CA VAL A 171 -3.58 -7.74 -7.40
C VAL A 171 -4.77 -8.70 -7.24
N PHE A 172 -4.68 -9.67 -6.33
CA PHE A 172 -5.68 -10.72 -6.23
C PHE A 172 -6.77 -10.49 -5.18
N PHE A 173 -6.76 -9.39 -4.45
CA PHE A 173 -7.71 -9.19 -3.34
C PHE A 173 -9.18 -9.22 -3.81
N ASN A 174 -9.50 -8.49 -4.86
CA ASN A 174 -10.83 -8.39 -5.45
C ASN A 174 -10.97 -9.14 -6.79
N SER A 175 -10.01 -10.01 -7.11
CA SER A 175 -10.07 -10.76 -8.36
C SER A 175 -11.20 -11.78 -8.32
N ALA A 176 -12.09 -11.73 -9.32
CA ALA A 176 -13.12 -12.73 -9.58
C ALA A 176 -12.59 -13.94 -10.36
N ALA A 177 -11.35 -13.90 -10.83
CA ALA A 177 -10.78 -14.91 -11.69
C ALA A 177 -10.82 -16.31 -11.07
N ASN A 178 -11.20 -17.28 -11.89
CA ASN A 178 -11.16 -18.68 -11.51
C ASN A 178 -9.72 -19.07 -11.14
N ARG A 179 -9.53 -19.69 -9.98
CA ARG A 179 -8.21 -20.13 -9.47
C ARG A 179 -7.45 -21.03 -10.43
N ASN A 180 -8.15 -21.74 -11.32
CA ASN A 180 -7.53 -22.58 -12.34
C ASN A 180 -6.93 -21.79 -13.50
N ASN A 181 -7.29 -20.51 -13.64
CA ASN A 181 -6.85 -19.64 -14.72
C ASN A 181 -5.73 -18.68 -14.32
N VAL A 182 -5.32 -18.69 -13.07
CA VAL A 182 -4.29 -17.81 -12.50
C VAL A 182 -3.26 -18.59 -11.70
N ASN A 183 -2.06 -18.07 -11.63
CA ASN A 183 -0.99 -18.58 -10.77
C ASN A 183 -0.44 -17.47 -9.87
N PRO A 184 -1.05 -17.27 -8.69
CA PRO A 184 -0.59 -16.24 -7.75
C PRO A 184 0.87 -16.42 -7.33
N GLN A 185 1.36 -17.68 -7.23
CA GLN A 185 2.74 -17.96 -6.87
C GLN A 185 3.72 -17.47 -7.94
N ALA A 186 3.43 -17.69 -9.22
CA ALA A 186 4.29 -17.20 -10.30
C ALA A 186 4.39 -15.66 -10.29
N LEU A 187 3.29 -14.96 -9.97
CA LEU A 187 3.32 -13.50 -9.81
C LEU A 187 4.15 -13.08 -8.60
N GLU A 188 4.00 -13.78 -7.46
CA GLU A 188 4.81 -13.53 -6.26
C GLU A 188 6.30 -13.75 -6.53
N ASP A 189 6.68 -14.85 -7.15
CA ASP A 189 8.08 -15.17 -7.46
C ASP A 189 8.70 -14.12 -8.41
N TRP A 190 7.92 -13.64 -9.38
CA TRP A 190 8.35 -12.58 -10.27
C TRP A 190 8.55 -11.25 -9.52
N PHE A 191 7.61 -10.84 -8.67
CA PHE A 191 7.78 -9.66 -7.82
C PHE A 191 8.99 -9.80 -6.89
N ALA A 192 9.18 -10.98 -6.27
CA ALA A 192 10.32 -11.22 -5.40
C ALA A 192 11.65 -11.09 -6.15
N GLY A 193 11.72 -11.60 -7.37
CA GLY A 193 12.87 -11.39 -8.26
C GLY A 193 13.13 -9.92 -8.54
N GLY A 194 12.09 -9.15 -8.82
CA GLY A 194 12.18 -7.70 -9.05
C GLY A 194 12.67 -6.94 -7.82
N PHE A 195 12.06 -7.15 -6.64
CA PHE A 195 12.47 -6.49 -5.40
C PHE A 195 13.89 -6.85 -4.95
N ARG A 196 14.31 -8.11 -5.15
CA ARG A 196 15.69 -8.55 -4.86
C ARG A 196 16.70 -7.78 -5.67
N ARG A 197 16.46 -7.60 -6.98
CA ARG A 197 17.32 -6.83 -7.88
C ARG A 197 17.11 -5.32 -7.78
N ASN A 198 16.19 -4.86 -6.95
CA ASN A 198 15.74 -3.46 -6.90
C ASN A 198 15.30 -2.95 -8.30
N GLU A 199 14.56 -3.79 -9.04
CA GLU A 199 14.04 -3.44 -10.37
C GLU A 199 13.16 -2.20 -10.26
N PRO A 200 13.36 -1.15 -11.06
CA PRO A 200 12.56 0.06 -11.00
C PRO A 200 11.04 -0.19 -11.12
N TRP A 201 10.25 0.49 -10.27
CA TRP A 201 8.79 0.27 -10.25
C TRP A 201 8.12 0.54 -11.60
N ASP A 202 8.57 1.55 -12.32
CA ASP A 202 8.07 1.88 -13.66
C ASP A 202 8.22 0.71 -14.64
N ARG A 203 9.37 0.02 -14.63
CA ARG A 203 9.62 -1.16 -15.46
C ARG A 203 8.72 -2.32 -15.07
N MET A 204 8.58 -2.58 -13.77
CA MET A 204 7.71 -3.65 -13.28
C MET A 204 6.26 -3.41 -13.71
N VAL A 205 5.75 -2.19 -13.57
CA VAL A 205 4.37 -1.85 -13.97
C VAL A 205 4.22 -1.90 -15.50
N ALA A 206 5.20 -1.42 -16.25
CA ALA A 206 5.18 -1.50 -17.71
C ALA A 206 5.03 -2.94 -18.17
N GLU A 207 5.77 -3.86 -17.55
CA GLU A 207 5.71 -5.29 -17.88
C GLU A 207 4.34 -5.89 -17.54
N LEU A 208 3.78 -5.58 -16.35
CA LEU A 208 2.46 -6.06 -15.94
C LEU A 208 1.33 -5.60 -16.88
N VAL A 209 1.28 -4.30 -17.15
CA VAL A 209 0.19 -3.65 -17.91
C VAL A 209 0.24 -4.00 -19.40
N SER A 210 1.43 -4.24 -19.97
CA SER A 210 1.60 -4.53 -21.38
C SER A 210 1.38 -6.00 -21.76
N GLN A 211 0.98 -6.87 -20.82
CA GLN A 211 0.79 -8.29 -21.13
C GLN A 211 -0.45 -8.56 -21.99
N THR A 212 -0.28 -9.51 -22.91
CA THR A 212 -1.37 -10.04 -23.77
C THR A 212 -1.33 -11.56 -23.72
N PRO A 213 -1.78 -12.18 -22.59
CA PRO A 213 -1.75 -13.62 -22.46
C PRO A 213 -2.64 -14.29 -23.51
N LYS A 214 -2.09 -15.26 -24.24
CA LYS A 214 -2.85 -16.02 -25.24
C LYS A 214 -3.62 -17.14 -24.54
N PHE A 215 -4.94 -17.11 -24.67
CA PHE A 215 -5.82 -18.19 -24.19
C PHE A 215 -5.85 -19.32 -25.21
N ASN A 216 -5.16 -20.41 -24.93
CA ASN A 216 -5.25 -21.60 -25.78
C ASN A 216 -6.25 -22.61 -25.20
N ARG A 217 -7.53 -22.46 -25.56
CA ARG A 217 -8.63 -23.33 -25.12
C ARG A 217 -8.47 -24.80 -25.58
N ALA A 218 -7.60 -25.07 -26.56
CA ALA A 218 -7.49 -26.39 -27.18
C ALA A 218 -6.62 -27.41 -26.40
N LYS A 219 -5.85 -26.96 -25.42
CA LYS A 219 -4.94 -27.83 -24.64
C LYS A 219 -5.32 -27.79 -23.15
N LYS A 220 -6.34 -28.56 -22.80
CA LYS A 220 -6.88 -28.63 -21.43
C LYS A 220 -5.89 -29.22 -20.42
N ASP A 221 -4.87 -29.95 -20.86
CA ASP A 221 -3.89 -30.65 -20.04
C ASP A 221 -2.52 -29.97 -19.96
N ASP A 222 -2.33 -28.83 -20.62
CA ASP A 222 -1.09 -28.06 -20.53
C ASP A 222 -1.20 -27.03 -19.40
N ASN A 223 -0.46 -27.24 -18.31
CA ASN A 223 -0.34 -26.30 -17.18
C ASN A 223 0.14 -24.89 -17.60
N ASN A 224 0.40 -24.66 -18.88
CA ASN A 224 0.74 -23.37 -19.47
C ASN A 224 -0.29 -22.89 -20.51
N ALA A 225 -1.49 -23.50 -20.55
CA ALA A 225 -2.54 -23.18 -21.53
C ALA A 225 -2.93 -21.70 -21.54
N TRP A 226 -2.75 -21.01 -20.41
CA TRP A 226 -3.12 -19.62 -20.18
C TRP A 226 -1.92 -18.67 -19.98
N GLY A 227 -0.70 -19.15 -20.15
CA GLY A 227 0.50 -18.35 -19.88
C GLY A 227 0.72 -18.03 -18.42
N GLN A 228 0.10 -18.78 -17.49
CA GLN A 228 0.16 -18.56 -16.04
C GLN A 228 1.56 -18.67 -15.44
N LYS A 229 2.45 -19.46 -16.07
CA LYS A 229 3.83 -19.63 -15.61
C LYS A 229 4.66 -18.35 -15.67
N TYR A 230 4.30 -17.44 -16.58
CA TYR A 230 4.94 -16.13 -16.65
C TYR A 230 4.25 -15.17 -15.67
N GLY A 231 4.96 -14.79 -14.62
CA GLY A 231 4.42 -14.00 -13.50
C GLY A 231 3.56 -12.81 -13.93
N PRO A 232 4.06 -11.90 -14.78
CA PRO A 232 3.34 -10.70 -15.21
C PRO A 232 1.99 -10.94 -15.88
N ASN A 233 1.83 -12.06 -16.60
CA ASN A 233 0.55 -12.40 -17.21
C ASN A 233 -0.58 -12.49 -16.19
N ASN A 234 -0.25 -12.83 -14.95
CA ASN A 234 -1.26 -13.05 -13.91
C ASN A 234 -1.96 -11.78 -13.46
N PHE A 235 -1.42 -10.58 -13.72
CA PHE A 235 -2.16 -9.33 -13.55
C PHE A 235 -3.38 -9.28 -14.49
N VAL A 236 -3.16 -9.54 -15.78
CA VAL A 236 -4.23 -9.53 -16.80
C VAL A 236 -5.19 -10.71 -16.61
N LEU A 237 -4.65 -11.89 -16.24
CA LEU A 237 -5.47 -13.07 -15.95
C LEU A 237 -6.35 -12.89 -14.70
N ALA A 238 -5.87 -12.14 -13.71
CA ALA A 238 -6.65 -11.79 -12.52
C ALA A 238 -7.86 -10.90 -12.86
N CYS A 239 -7.79 -10.18 -13.97
CA CYS A 239 -8.88 -9.39 -14.56
C CYS A 239 -9.66 -10.17 -15.62
N GLU A 240 -9.54 -11.50 -15.71
CA GLU A 240 -10.19 -12.37 -16.70
C GLU A 240 -9.95 -11.93 -18.17
N ASN A 241 -8.90 -11.14 -18.41
CA ASN A 241 -8.61 -10.47 -19.67
C ASN A 241 -9.76 -9.56 -20.19
N ASP A 242 -10.59 -9.09 -19.27
CA ASP A 242 -11.65 -8.14 -19.57
C ASP A 242 -11.09 -6.72 -19.66
N PRO A 243 -11.33 -5.96 -20.75
CA PRO A 243 -10.78 -4.62 -20.94
C PRO A 243 -11.20 -3.62 -19.85
N THR A 244 -12.45 -3.69 -19.36
CA THR A 244 -12.97 -2.78 -18.34
C THR A 244 -12.34 -3.06 -16.99
N GLU A 245 -12.21 -4.33 -16.64
CA GLU A 245 -11.57 -4.76 -15.41
C GLU A 245 -10.07 -4.43 -15.42
N ILE A 246 -9.35 -4.65 -16.53
CA ILE A 246 -7.94 -4.28 -16.64
C ILE A 246 -7.76 -2.77 -16.50
N ALA A 247 -8.61 -1.96 -17.15
CA ALA A 247 -8.58 -0.50 -17.02
C ALA A 247 -8.83 -0.04 -15.58
N SER A 248 -9.87 -0.59 -14.95
CA SER A 248 -10.22 -0.32 -13.56
C SER A 248 -9.08 -0.66 -12.60
N GLN A 249 -8.52 -1.87 -12.70
CA GLN A 249 -7.41 -2.31 -11.83
C GLN A 249 -6.11 -1.56 -12.11
N THR A 250 -5.84 -1.21 -13.37
CA THR A 250 -4.68 -0.37 -13.72
C THR A 250 -4.79 1.01 -13.07
N ALA A 251 -5.94 1.66 -13.15
CA ALA A 251 -6.18 2.94 -12.52
C ALA A 251 -6.10 2.85 -10.98
N ARG A 252 -6.76 1.84 -10.40
CA ARG A 252 -6.79 1.64 -8.94
C ARG A 252 -5.42 1.34 -8.36
N ILE A 253 -4.72 0.35 -8.89
CA ILE A 253 -3.49 -0.15 -8.30
C ILE A 253 -2.32 0.79 -8.55
N PHE A 254 -2.18 1.30 -9.79
CA PHE A 254 -0.99 2.04 -10.21
C PHE A 254 -1.15 3.56 -10.20
N MET A 255 -2.38 4.07 -10.22
CA MET A 255 -2.65 5.51 -10.08
C MET A 255 -3.38 5.88 -8.79
N GLY A 256 -3.88 4.89 -8.04
CA GLY A 256 -4.69 5.14 -6.84
C GLY A 256 -6.06 5.76 -7.16
N LEU A 257 -6.54 5.63 -8.39
CA LEU A 257 -7.80 6.19 -8.87
C LEU A 257 -8.89 5.12 -8.90
N ASN A 258 -9.94 5.29 -8.14
CA ASN A 258 -11.10 4.41 -8.23
C ASN A 258 -12.10 4.97 -9.25
N ILE A 259 -11.91 4.60 -10.52
CA ILE A 259 -12.76 5.05 -11.63
C ILE A 259 -13.82 4.02 -12.04
N GLN A 260 -13.95 2.91 -11.33
CA GLN A 260 -14.86 1.83 -11.71
C GLN A 260 -16.32 2.28 -11.79
N CYS A 261 -16.75 3.23 -10.95
CA CYS A 261 -18.10 3.78 -11.05
C CYS A 261 -18.38 4.43 -12.41
N ALA A 262 -17.33 4.92 -13.09
CA ALA A 262 -17.46 5.53 -14.42
C ALA A 262 -17.70 4.50 -15.55
N GLU A 263 -17.71 3.22 -15.27
CA GLU A 263 -18.08 2.18 -16.23
C GLU A 263 -19.57 2.28 -16.67
N CYS A 264 -20.47 2.56 -15.73
CA CYS A 264 -21.91 2.58 -15.98
C CYS A 264 -22.49 3.99 -16.18
N HIS A 265 -21.96 4.98 -15.46
CA HIS A 265 -22.41 6.38 -15.48
C HIS A 265 -21.23 7.31 -15.11
N ASP A 266 -21.37 8.61 -15.34
CA ASP A 266 -20.38 9.59 -14.86
C ASP A 266 -20.10 9.39 -13.38
N HIS A 267 -18.82 9.50 -12.98
CA HIS A 267 -18.43 9.23 -11.62
C HIS A 267 -19.16 10.16 -10.63
N PRO A 268 -19.87 9.64 -9.59
CA PRO A 268 -20.78 10.44 -8.77
C PRO A 268 -20.04 11.43 -7.83
N PHE A 269 -18.77 11.19 -7.54
CA PHE A 269 -17.99 11.96 -6.56
C PHE A 269 -16.66 12.48 -7.12
N ASP A 270 -16.46 12.36 -8.45
CA ASP A 270 -15.24 12.78 -9.11
C ASP A 270 -15.56 13.21 -10.56
N LYS A 271 -14.63 13.88 -11.23
CA LYS A 271 -14.84 14.46 -12.57
C LYS A 271 -14.81 13.45 -13.71
N TRP A 272 -14.56 12.18 -13.44
CA TRP A 272 -14.39 11.17 -14.47
C TRP A 272 -15.71 10.89 -15.20
N LYS A 273 -15.67 11.00 -16.54
CA LYS A 273 -16.79 10.70 -17.40
C LYS A 273 -16.79 9.23 -17.82
N ARG A 274 -17.99 8.72 -18.11
CA ARG A 274 -18.17 7.36 -18.60
C ARG A 274 -17.37 7.10 -19.88
N GLU A 275 -17.37 8.06 -20.80
CA GLU A 275 -16.58 7.98 -22.02
C GLU A 275 -15.09 7.83 -21.75
N GLN A 276 -14.53 8.61 -20.81
CA GLN A 276 -13.11 8.53 -20.44
C GLN A 276 -12.72 7.16 -19.89
N PHE A 277 -13.60 6.54 -19.11
CA PHE A 277 -13.39 5.16 -18.64
C PHE A 277 -13.30 4.19 -19.81
N HIS A 278 -14.26 4.26 -20.75
CA HIS A 278 -14.30 3.37 -21.90
C HIS A 278 -13.19 3.67 -22.93
N GLU A 279 -12.76 4.91 -23.06
CA GLU A 279 -11.57 5.28 -23.84
C GLU A 279 -10.30 4.65 -23.25
N LEU A 280 -10.15 4.63 -21.93
CA LEU A 280 -9.06 3.91 -21.26
C LEU A 280 -9.18 2.39 -21.46
N ALA A 281 -10.38 1.82 -21.33
CA ALA A 281 -10.63 0.39 -21.55
C ALA A 281 -10.28 -0.06 -22.99
N ALA A 282 -10.48 0.80 -23.97
CA ALA A 282 -10.17 0.51 -25.36
C ALA A 282 -8.68 0.17 -25.61
N PHE A 283 -7.75 0.63 -24.79
CA PHE A 283 -6.34 0.20 -24.86
C PHE A 283 -6.14 -1.30 -24.61
N PHE A 284 -7.04 -1.91 -23.87
CA PHE A 284 -6.92 -3.30 -23.42
C PHE A 284 -7.75 -4.27 -24.25
N ALA A 285 -8.53 -3.76 -25.19
CA ALA A 285 -9.37 -4.59 -26.04
C ALA A 285 -8.54 -5.41 -27.07
N PRO A 286 -8.96 -6.64 -27.38
CA PRO A 286 -8.29 -7.47 -28.38
C PRO A 286 -8.57 -7.02 -29.83
N GLY A 287 -9.41 -6.02 -30.03
CA GLY A 287 -9.83 -5.46 -31.30
C GLY A 287 -10.64 -4.19 -31.08
N LYS A 288 -11.61 -3.92 -31.95
CA LYS A 288 -12.53 -2.80 -31.76
C LYS A 288 -13.27 -2.92 -30.44
N TYR A 289 -13.35 -1.83 -29.71
CA TYR A 289 -14.02 -1.77 -28.42
C TYR A 289 -15.30 -0.93 -28.52
N PHE A 290 -16.38 -1.42 -27.93
CA PHE A 290 -17.68 -0.79 -27.99
C PHE A 290 -18.25 -0.56 -26.59
N MET A 291 -18.69 0.65 -26.34
CA MET A 291 -19.48 1.02 -25.18
C MET A 291 -20.97 0.87 -25.55
N THR A 292 -21.75 0.19 -24.73
CA THR A 292 -23.20 0.10 -24.87
C THR A 292 -23.83 1.46 -24.54
N ASP A 293 -24.79 1.92 -25.31
CA ASP A 293 -25.53 3.14 -25.02
C ASP A 293 -26.26 3.01 -23.67
N LYS A 294 -26.32 4.10 -22.94
CA LYS A 294 -26.91 4.13 -21.60
C LYS A 294 -28.42 4.05 -21.62
N ASP A 295 -29.03 4.73 -22.57
CA ASP A 295 -30.48 4.90 -22.69
C ASP A 295 -31.10 3.84 -23.64
N ASP A 296 -30.30 3.31 -24.58
CA ASP A 296 -30.69 2.25 -25.50
C ASP A 296 -29.62 1.14 -25.58
N PRO A 297 -29.77 0.06 -24.79
CA PRO A 297 -28.79 -1.04 -24.78
C PRO A 297 -28.58 -1.77 -26.11
N SER A 298 -29.46 -1.56 -27.10
CA SER A 298 -29.29 -2.12 -28.44
C SER A 298 -28.25 -1.36 -29.26
N GLN A 299 -27.97 -0.11 -28.90
CA GLN A 299 -26.98 0.72 -29.56
C GLN A 299 -25.59 0.58 -28.90
N LYS A 300 -24.56 0.63 -29.75
CA LYS A 300 -23.18 0.53 -29.34
C LYS A 300 -22.33 1.60 -30.01
N HIS A 301 -21.51 2.28 -29.22
CA HIS A 301 -20.61 3.31 -29.70
C HIS A 301 -19.19 2.75 -29.76
N GLU A 302 -18.52 2.82 -30.92
CA GLU A 302 -17.11 2.44 -31.03
C GLU A 302 -16.24 3.47 -30.27
N MET A 303 -15.54 3.00 -29.24
CA MET A 303 -14.63 3.82 -28.44
C MET A 303 -13.20 3.68 -28.96
N LYS A 304 -12.55 4.81 -29.17
CA LYS A 304 -11.13 4.85 -29.53
C LYS A 304 -10.29 5.04 -28.29
N ALA A 305 -9.13 4.39 -28.25
CA ALA A 305 -8.22 4.49 -27.13
C ALA A 305 -7.75 5.95 -26.91
N GLN A 306 -7.97 6.44 -25.69
CA GLN A 306 -7.48 7.71 -25.22
C GLN A 306 -7.17 7.61 -23.73
N PHE A 307 -6.00 8.11 -23.30
CA PHE A 307 -5.61 8.10 -21.89
C PHE A 307 -6.37 9.17 -21.12
N LEU A 308 -6.49 9.00 -19.82
CA LEU A 308 -7.27 9.88 -18.92
C LEU A 308 -6.88 11.37 -18.98
N LEU A 309 -5.67 11.68 -19.39
CA LEU A 309 -5.18 13.05 -19.57
C LEU A 309 -5.30 13.57 -21.01
N GLY A 310 -5.91 12.80 -21.89
CA GLY A 310 -6.23 13.19 -23.27
C GLY A 310 -5.24 12.69 -24.33
N GLU A 311 -4.17 11.97 -23.96
CA GLU A 311 -3.23 11.41 -24.92
C GLU A 311 -3.89 10.33 -25.77
N LYS A 312 -3.64 10.41 -27.07
CA LYS A 312 -4.12 9.45 -28.07
C LYS A 312 -2.92 8.66 -28.61
N PRO A 313 -3.06 7.34 -28.71
CA PRO A 313 -2.02 6.55 -29.35
C PRO A 313 -1.96 6.87 -30.85
N PRO A 314 -0.83 6.61 -31.51
CA PRO A 314 -0.75 6.62 -32.96
C PRO A 314 -1.88 5.81 -33.59
N PRO A 315 -2.44 6.23 -34.74
CA PRO A 315 -3.49 5.48 -35.42
C PRO A 315 -3.01 4.07 -35.82
N ASP A 316 -3.94 3.14 -35.92
CA ASP A 316 -3.71 1.79 -36.44
C ASP A 316 -2.76 0.90 -35.61
N LEU A 317 -2.55 1.21 -34.33
CA LEU A 317 -1.82 0.32 -33.43
C LEU A 317 -2.55 -1.01 -33.23
N LYS A 318 -1.79 -2.10 -33.30
CA LYS A 318 -2.29 -3.42 -32.92
C LYS A 318 -2.54 -3.48 -31.40
N PRO A 319 -3.41 -4.38 -30.93
CA PRO A 319 -3.74 -4.50 -29.50
C PRO A 319 -2.52 -4.61 -28.57
N ASP A 320 -1.50 -5.37 -28.95
CA ASP A 320 -0.26 -5.49 -28.17
C ASP A 320 0.46 -4.15 -28.03
N ALA A 321 0.51 -3.35 -29.10
CA ALA A 321 1.13 -2.03 -29.11
C ALA A 321 0.30 -0.99 -28.34
N LEU A 322 -1.05 -1.10 -28.36
CA LEU A 322 -1.92 -0.25 -27.53
C LEU A 322 -1.65 -0.43 -26.04
N ARG A 323 -1.46 -1.68 -25.57
CA ARG A 323 -1.12 -1.95 -24.18
C ARG A 323 0.23 -1.37 -23.78
N VAL A 324 1.21 -1.41 -24.67
CA VAL A 324 2.51 -0.75 -24.45
C VAL A 324 2.36 0.77 -24.43
N ALA A 325 1.54 1.33 -25.31
CA ALA A 325 1.30 2.78 -25.35
C ALA A 325 0.64 3.29 -24.03
N VAL A 326 -0.38 2.59 -23.53
CA VAL A 326 -1.01 3.00 -22.26
C VAL A 326 -0.04 2.89 -21.08
N ALA A 327 0.81 1.87 -21.05
CA ALA A 327 1.86 1.75 -20.04
C ALA A 327 2.83 2.94 -20.10
N ALA A 328 3.21 3.39 -21.31
CA ALA A 328 4.04 4.56 -21.47
C ALA A 328 3.36 5.86 -21.02
N TYR A 329 2.09 6.07 -21.35
CA TYR A 329 1.33 7.23 -20.87
C TYR A 329 1.17 7.22 -19.35
N LEU A 330 0.90 6.07 -18.78
CA LEU A 330 0.79 5.88 -17.34
C LEU A 330 2.08 6.31 -16.62
N ILE A 331 3.24 5.96 -17.16
CA ILE A 331 4.53 6.07 -16.47
C ILE A 331 5.26 7.37 -16.82
N TYR A 332 5.36 7.69 -18.11
CA TYR A 332 6.25 8.74 -18.61
C TYR A 332 5.59 10.09 -18.81
N ASN A 333 4.26 10.15 -18.89
CA ASN A 333 3.57 11.42 -18.95
C ASN A 333 3.93 12.28 -17.73
N SER A 334 4.45 13.50 -18.00
CA SER A 334 4.86 14.42 -16.93
C SER A 334 3.68 14.90 -16.08
N ASP A 335 2.50 14.97 -16.67
CA ASP A 335 1.29 15.47 -16.03
C ASP A 335 0.57 14.38 -15.23
N ASN A 336 0.94 13.10 -15.45
CA ASN A 336 0.48 12.00 -14.62
C ASN A 336 1.29 11.92 -13.32
N TYR A 337 0.94 12.75 -12.36
CA TYR A 337 1.52 12.72 -11.03
C TYR A 337 0.98 11.58 -10.14
N TRP A 338 -0.15 10.97 -10.50
CA TRP A 338 -0.79 9.91 -9.71
C TRP A 338 0.08 8.67 -9.61
N PHE A 339 0.77 8.28 -10.67
CA PHE A 339 1.59 7.07 -10.69
C PHE A 339 2.61 7.00 -9.55
N ALA A 340 3.43 8.04 -9.42
CA ALA A 340 4.42 8.09 -8.33
C ALA A 340 3.77 8.29 -6.95
N ARG A 341 2.71 9.13 -6.87
CA ARG A 341 1.99 9.37 -5.62
C ARG A 341 1.31 8.11 -5.10
N ALA A 342 0.71 7.30 -5.96
CA ALA A 342 0.04 6.07 -5.56
C ALA A 342 1.00 5.10 -4.87
N TYR A 343 2.20 4.90 -5.45
CA TYR A 343 3.20 4.05 -4.83
C TYR A 343 3.69 4.61 -3.50
N VAL A 344 4.07 5.88 -3.47
CA VAL A 344 4.54 6.55 -2.24
C VAL A 344 3.47 6.50 -1.14
N ASN A 345 2.22 6.82 -1.46
CA ASN A 345 1.12 6.79 -0.51
C ASN A 345 0.89 5.39 0.06
N ARG A 346 0.99 4.36 -0.77
CA ARG A 346 0.82 2.96 -0.37
C ARG A 346 1.92 2.51 0.58
N ILE A 347 3.19 2.79 0.25
CA ILE A 347 4.32 2.46 1.14
C ILE A 347 4.26 3.26 2.45
N TRP A 348 3.91 4.54 2.37
CA TRP A 348 3.73 5.38 3.55
C TRP A 348 2.64 4.83 4.48
N ASN A 349 1.47 4.44 3.94
CA ASN A 349 0.39 3.83 4.70
C ASN A 349 0.83 2.54 5.42
N GLU A 350 1.62 1.69 4.76
CA GLU A 350 2.13 0.44 5.36
C GLU A 350 3.16 0.68 6.48
N LEU A 351 3.91 1.78 6.42
CA LEU A 351 4.97 2.07 7.38
C LEU A 351 4.51 2.97 8.54
N ILE A 352 3.58 3.90 8.29
CA ILE A 352 3.14 4.92 9.26
C ILE A 352 1.75 4.60 9.84
N GLY A 353 0.95 3.83 9.10
CA GLY A 353 -0.40 3.42 9.50
C GLY A 353 -1.52 4.24 8.90
N ASP A 354 -1.22 5.41 8.37
CA ASP A 354 -2.13 6.27 7.60
C ASP A 354 -1.48 6.69 6.29
N GLY A 355 -2.28 6.81 5.23
CA GLY A 355 -1.83 7.42 3.98
C GLY A 355 -2.05 8.94 3.97
N PHE A 356 -1.40 9.61 3.02
CA PHE A 356 -1.73 11.01 2.68
C PHE A 356 -3.15 11.14 2.13
N TYR A 357 -3.66 10.04 1.56
CA TYR A 357 -5.06 9.80 1.19
C TYR A 357 -5.47 8.41 1.61
N SER A 358 -6.76 8.14 1.62
CA SER A 358 -7.22 6.75 1.62
C SER A 358 -6.65 6.03 0.40
N VAL A 359 -6.09 4.85 0.60
CA VAL A 359 -5.54 4.03 -0.48
C VAL A 359 -6.60 3.85 -1.58
N ASP A 360 -6.20 3.90 -2.85
CA ASP A 360 -7.07 3.79 -4.01
C ASP A 360 -8.13 4.92 -4.15
N SER A 361 -7.90 6.08 -3.56
CA SER A 361 -8.84 7.21 -3.53
C SER A 361 -8.19 8.55 -3.85
N LEU A 362 -7.18 8.55 -4.72
CA LEU A 362 -6.42 9.72 -5.19
C LEU A 362 -7.16 10.45 -6.33
N GLY A 363 -8.40 10.89 -6.09
CA GLY A 363 -9.12 11.65 -7.12
C GLY A 363 -8.47 13.00 -7.42
N PRO A 364 -8.66 13.57 -8.62
CA PRO A 364 -8.07 14.85 -9.02
C PRO A 364 -8.53 16.03 -8.17
N ASP A 365 -9.73 15.94 -7.62
CA ASP A 365 -10.34 16.99 -6.82
C ASP A 365 -10.23 16.74 -5.31
N LYS A 366 -9.48 15.69 -4.90
CA LYS A 366 -9.29 15.35 -3.48
C LYS A 366 -8.02 15.97 -2.93
N GLU A 367 -8.18 16.71 -1.85
CA GLU A 367 -7.05 17.25 -1.11
C GLU A 367 -6.31 16.14 -0.35
N SER A 368 -5.00 16.13 -0.51
CA SER A 368 -4.14 15.27 0.30
C SER A 368 -3.82 15.90 1.65
N LEU A 369 -3.58 15.05 2.64
CA LEU A 369 -2.82 15.48 3.81
C LEU A 369 -1.39 15.82 3.35
N HIS A 370 -0.84 16.88 3.89
CA HIS A 370 0.56 17.26 3.67
C HIS A 370 1.02 17.17 2.20
N PRO A 371 0.38 17.95 1.30
CA PRO A 371 0.61 17.85 -0.15
C PRO A 371 2.05 18.18 -0.54
N ILE A 372 2.76 19.04 0.20
CA ILE A 372 4.16 19.37 -0.08
C ILE A 372 5.03 18.13 0.15
N VAL A 373 4.85 17.42 1.26
CA VAL A 373 5.62 16.20 1.58
C VAL A 373 5.35 15.12 0.54
N LEU A 374 4.08 14.83 0.26
CA LEU A 374 3.72 13.81 -0.73
C LEU A 374 4.29 14.13 -2.12
N ASN A 375 4.10 15.38 -2.59
CA ASN A 375 4.58 15.79 -3.91
C ASN A 375 6.09 15.71 -4.01
N ARG A 376 6.79 16.11 -2.96
CA ARG A 376 8.24 16.08 -2.91
C ARG A 376 8.77 14.65 -2.93
N LEU A 377 8.19 13.76 -2.10
CA LEU A 377 8.55 12.34 -2.11
C LEU A 377 8.27 11.69 -3.46
N ALA A 378 7.11 11.95 -4.07
CA ALA A 378 6.74 11.40 -5.37
C ALA A 378 7.65 11.91 -6.49
N ALA A 379 7.98 13.21 -6.49
CA ALA A 379 8.91 13.77 -7.47
C ALA A 379 10.32 13.20 -7.33
N LEU A 380 10.80 13.03 -6.08
CA LEU A 380 12.10 12.43 -5.81
C LEU A 380 12.14 10.94 -6.12
N PHE A 381 11.07 10.19 -5.86
CA PHE A 381 10.96 8.79 -6.24
C PHE A 381 11.09 8.63 -7.76
N ARG A 382 10.43 9.48 -8.55
CA ARG A 382 10.64 9.53 -10.02
C ARG A 382 12.08 9.91 -10.39
N TYR A 383 12.65 10.91 -9.72
CA TYR A 383 14.02 11.34 -9.97
C TYR A 383 15.06 10.26 -9.67
N LYS A 384 14.81 9.42 -8.66
CA LYS A 384 15.61 8.25 -8.27
C LYS A 384 15.28 7.01 -9.10
N ASN A 385 14.72 7.18 -10.30
CA ASN A 385 14.33 6.09 -11.20
C ASN A 385 13.43 5.04 -10.53
N PHE A 386 12.48 5.50 -9.73
CA PHE A 386 11.53 4.63 -9.03
C PHE A 386 12.18 3.54 -8.17
N ASP A 387 13.28 3.87 -7.52
CA ASP A 387 14.06 2.99 -6.64
C ASP A 387 13.29 2.71 -5.35
N HIS A 388 12.87 1.46 -5.16
CA HIS A 388 12.14 0.99 -3.98
C HIS A 388 12.94 1.18 -2.70
N LYS A 389 14.19 0.69 -2.70
CA LYS A 389 15.05 0.70 -1.51
C LYS A 389 15.39 2.11 -1.07
N TRP A 390 15.54 3.05 -2.02
CA TRP A 390 15.70 4.47 -1.70
C TRP A 390 14.49 5.03 -0.94
N LEU A 391 13.26 4.69 -1.38
CA LEU A 391 12.05 5.19 -0.70
C LEU A 391 11.93 4.63 0.71
N PHE A 392 12.16 3.32 0.90
CA PHE A 392 12.18 2.70 2.22
C PHE A 392 13.24 3.33 3.14
N ARG A 393 14.48 3.48 2.67
CA ARG A 393 15.55 4.15 3.41
C ARG A 393 15.16 5.55 3.85
N THR A 394 14.56 6.31 2.94
CA THR A 394 14.17 7.69 3.21
C THR A 394 13.10 7.77 4.30
N ILE A 395 12.05 6.95 4.21
CA ILE A 395 10.96 6.97 5.19
C ILE A 395 11.45 6.39 6.54
N MET A 396 12.08 5.24 6.54
CA MET A 396 12.42 4.52 7.78
C MET A 396 13.56 5.17 8.59
N ASN A 397 14.44 5.94 7.95
CA ASN A 397 15.44 6.74 8.65
C ASN A 397 14.90 8.11 9.11
N SER A 398 13.66 8.48 8.81
CA SER A 398 13.05 9.70 9.33
C SER A 398 12.66 9.56 10.79
N GLU A 399 12.65 10.67 11.52
CA GLU A 399 12.11 10.70 12.88
C GLU A 399 10.65 10.29 12.92
N THR A 400 9.88 10.65 11.88
CA THR A 400 8.45 10.35 11.75
C THR A 400 8.17 8.85 11.84
N TYR A 401 8.92 8.02 11.12
CA TYR A 401 8.81 6.56 11.22
C TYR A 401 9.26 6.02 12.58
N GLN A 402 10.26 6.63 13.16
CA GLN A 402 10.88 6.17 14.42
C GLN A 402 10.17 6.67 15.68
N ARG A 403 9.02 7.35 15.55
CA ARG A 403 8.21 7.78 16.69
C ARG A 403 7.45 6.62 17.33
N GLU A 404 7.13 6.81 18.62
CA GLU A 404 6.25 5.88 19.34
C GLU A 404 4.86 5.79 18.68
N ILE A 405 4.23 4.64 18.89
CA ILE A 405 2.86 4.40 18.44
C ILE A 405 1.88 5.07 19.39
N ARG A 406 0.98 5.87 18.83
CA ARG A 406 -0.09 6.54 19.56
C ARG A 406 -1.38 6.56 18.75
N THR A 407 -2.51 6.37 19.41
CA THR A 407 -3.81 6.65 18.82
C THR A 407 -3.92 8.16 18.55
N ILE A 408 -4.35 8.52 17.36
CA ILE A 408 -4.55 9.90 16.92
C ILE A 408 -5.99 9.98 16.43
N ASP A 409 -6.81 10.80 17.05
CA ASP A 409 -8.23 10.92 16.73
C ASP A 409 -8.47 12.04 15.71
N GLU A 410 -7.69 13.12 15.79
CA GLU A 410 -7.83 14.27 14.91
C GLU A 410 -6.94 14.14 13.67
N ARG A 411 -7.54 14.37 12.50
CA ARG A 411 -6.85 14.29 11.20
C ARG A 411 -5.67 15.27 11.09
N ASP A 412 -5.79 16.44 11.71
CA ASP A 412 -4.75 17.48 11.71
C ASP A 412 -3.51 17.10 12.52
N ASP A 413 -3.60 16.06 13.35
CA ASP A 413 -2.50 15.54 14.14
C ASP A 413 -1.84 14.29 13.50
N TYR A 414 -2.33 13.85 12.33
CA TYR A 414 -1.75 12.68 11.63
C TYR A 414 -0.27 12.92 11.34
N PHE A 415 0.51 11.84 11.49
CA PHE A 415 1.98 11.81 11.35
C PHE A 415 2.77 12.47 12.50
N THR A 416 2.12 12.97 13.55
CA THR A 416 2.81 13.35 14.80
C THR A 416 3.27 12.12 15.60
N ALA A 417 2.74 10.95 15.29
CA ALA A 417 3.12 9.64 15.80
C ALA A 417 2.86 8.58 14.72
N VAL A 418 3.41 7.38 14.91
CA VAL A 418 3.00 6.20 14.13
C VAL A 418 1.67 5.67 14.68
N ARG A 419 0.79 5.22 13.79
CA ARG A 419 -0.51 4.67 14.20
C ARG A 419 -0.40 3.21 14.63
N PRO A 420 -1.27 2.74 15.52
CA PRO A 420 -1.37 1.31 15.81
C PRO A 420 -1.76 0.53 14.55
N MET A 421 -0.92 -0.41 14.15
CA MET A 421 -1.15 -1.28 13.00
C MET A 421 -1.25 -2.74 13.44
N ARG A 422 -2.16 -3.47 12.85
CA ARG A 422 -2.26 -4.92 13.07
C ARG A 422 -1.38 -5.67 12.07
N LEU A 423 -0.84 -6.79 12.52
CA LEU A 423 -0.16 -7.72 11.62
C LEU A 423 -1.17 -8.29 10.62
N ASN A 424 -0.77 -8.39 9.36
CA ASN A 424 -1.52 -9.07 8.33
C ASN A 424 -1.38 -10.60 8.44
N ALA A 425 -2.10 -11.34 7.59
CA ALA A 425 -2.13 -12.80 7.66
C ALA A 425 -0.74 -13.46 7.53
N ASP A 426 0.11 -12.94 6.64
CA ASP A 426 1.47 -13.45 6.44
C ASP A 426 2.34 -13.15 7.66
N GLU A 427 2.29 -11.92 8.19
CA GLU A 427 3.05 -11.50 9.37
C GLU A 427 2.63 -12.25 10.65
N VAL A 428 1.32 -12.56 10.81
CA VAL A 428 0.83 -13.39 11.93
C VAL A 428 1.31 -14.83 11.78
N ALA A 429 1.26 -15.40 10.58
CA ALA A 429 1.74 -16.76 10.35
C ALA A 429 3.24 -16.88 10.66
N GLU A 430 4.06 -15.98 10.13
CA GLU A 430 5.50 -15.94 10.41
C GLU A 430 5.80 -15.73 11.90
N SER A 431 5.03 -14.87 12.58
CA SER A 431 5.19 -14.66 14.04
C SER A 431 4.83 -15.91 14.85
N LEU A 432 3.79 -16.64 14.43
CA LEU A 432 3.43 -17.90 15.07
C LEU A 432 4.46 -19.00 14.77
N GLU A 433 4.98 -19.08 13.54
CA GLU A 433 6.05 -20.04 13.19
C GLU A 433 7.34 -19.76 13.96
N HIS A 434 7.67 -18.50 14.21
CA HIS A 434 8.81 -18.12 15.03
C HIS A 434 8.71 -18.65 16.47
N VAL A 435 7.50 -18.71 17.05
CA VAL A 435 7.27 -19.14 18.45
C VAL A 435 6.94 -20.63 18.55
N ALA A 436 6.11 -21.14 17.64
CA ALA A 436 5.51 -22.47 17.72
C ALA A 436 6.15 -23.50 16.77
N GLY A 437 6.99 -23.05 15.82
CA GLY A 437 7.48 -23.89 14.73
C GLY A 437 6.49 -23.97 13.56
N GLU A 438 6.79 -24.79 12.58
CA GLU A 438 6.03 -24.90 11.33
C GLU A 438 4.52 -25.14 11.54
N LEU A 439 3.69 -24.25 10.98
CA LEU A 439 2.23 -24.28 11.20
C LEU A 439 1.50 -25.34 10.35
N GLY A 440 2.04 -25.76 9.23
CA GLY A 440 1.40 -26.72 8.35
C GLY A 440 -0.04 -26.34 7.94
N ARG A 441 -1.03 -27.20 8.30
CA ARG A 441 -2.45 -26.92 7.98
C ARG A 441 -3.01 -25.70 8.72
N LEU A 442 -2.50 -25.39 9.91
CA LEU A 442 -2.92 -24.23 10.69
C LEU A 442 -2.61 -22.92 9.95
N GLY A 443 -1.48 -22.86 9.23
CA GLY A 443 -1.10 -21.70 8.42
C GLY A 443 -2.21 -21.27 7.45
N ARG A 444 -2.91 -22.19 6.78
CA ARG A 444 -4.04 -21.87 5.91
C ARG A 444 -5.23 -21.25 6.66
N SER A 445 -5.47 -21.69 7.89
CA SER A 445 -6.53 -21.10 8.73
C SER A 445 -6.16 -19.69 9.16
N VAL A 446 -4.89 -19.44 9.50
CA VAL A 446 -4.35 -18.11 9.81
C VAL A 446 -4.50 -17.19 8.59
N GLN A 447 -4.05 -17.65 7.41
CA GLN A 447 -4.14 -16.90 6.16
C GLN A 447 -5.58 -16.47 5.83
N LYS A 448 -6.55 -17.35 6.04
CA LYS A 448 -7.97 -17.04 5.81
C LYS A 448 -8.52 -16.05 6.83
N THR A 449 -8.19 -16.24 8.12
CA THR A 449 -8.82 -15.51 9.24
C THR A 449 -8.22 -14.12 9.42
N PHE A 450 -6.93 -13.95 9.13
CA PHE A 450 -6.23 -12.68 9.27
C PHE A 450 -6.07 -11.91 7.95
N LYS A 451 -6.73 -12.36 6.89
CA LYS A 451 -6.72 -11.65 5.60
C LYS A 451 -7.19 -10.21 5.80
N GLN A 452 -6.39 -9.25 5.33
CA GLN A 452 -6.69 -7.83 5.34
C GLN A 452 -6.98 -7.32 3.93
N ASP A 453 -7.71 -6.21 3.85
CA ASP A 453 -7.98 -5.50 2.61
C ASP A 453 -6.84 -4.53 2.31
N PRO A 454 -6.01 -4.76 1.28
CA PRO A 454 -4.88 -3.89 0.98
C PRO A 454 -5.29 -2.52 0.38
N SER A 455 -6.59 -2.31 0.13
CA SER A 455 -7.15 -1.04 -0.33
C SER A 455 -7.63 -0.15 0.83
N LYS A 456 -7.59 -0.66 2.06
CA LYS A 456 -7.95 0.10 3.26
C LYS A 456 -6.72 0.64 3.99
N PRO A 457 -6.82 1.81 4.60
CA PRO A 457 -5.80 2.30 5.52
C PRO A 457 -5.49 1.26 6.62
N GLN A 458 -4.23 1.15 7.02
CA GLN A 458 -3.81 0.18 8.04
C GLN A 458 -4.53 0.40 9.39
N GLN A 459 -4.81 1.64 9.75
CA GLN A 459 -5.59 1.99 10.94
C GLN A 459 -7.01 1.42 10.95
N ASP A 460 -7.60 1.19 9.77
CA ASP A 460 -8.97 0.68 9.62
C ASP A 460 -9.04 -0.85 9.64
N GLN A 461 -7.89 -1.52 9.69
CA GLN A 461 -7.79 -2.98 9.79
C GLN A 461 -8.12 -3.43 11.22
N LYS A 462 -9.42 -3.63 11.49
CA LYS A 462 -9.89 -4.00 12.84
C LYS A 462 -9.72 -5.49 13.12
N GLY A 463 -9.48 -5.82 14.38
CA GLY A 463 -9.51 -7.21 14.85
C GLY A 463 -10.94 -7.77 14.81
N SER A 464 -11.04 -9.09 14.63
CA SER A 464 -12.31 -9.81 14.68
C SER A 464 -12.36 -10.84 15.82
N MET A 465 -13.57 -11.21 16.21
CA MET A 465 -13.76 -12.29 17.18
C MET A 465 -13.19 -13.62 16.65
N GLN A 466 -13.31 -13.90 15.36
CA GLN A 466 -12.77 -15.10 14.73
C GLN A 466 -11.25 -15.16 14.86
N GLN A 467 -10.54 -14.04 14.74
CA GLN A 467 -9.09 -13.96 14.95
C GLN A 467 -8.71 -14.31 16.39
N ALA A 468 -9.42 -13.72 17.37
CA ALA A 468 -9.19 -14.02 18.78
C ALA A 468 -9.48 -15.50 19.09
N LEU A 469 -10.62 -16.03 18.65
CA LEU A 469 -10.99 -17.43 18.88
C LEU A 469 -10.01 -18.41 18.23
N LEU A 470 -9.46 -18.10 17.06
CA LEU A 470 -8.45 -18.92 16.42
C LEU A 470 -7.19 -19.03 17.28
N LEU A 471 -6.70 -17.94 17.84
CA LEU A 471 -5.50 -17.96 18.68
C LEU A 471 -5.78 -18.61 20.04
N MET A 472 -6.94 -18.33 20.67
CA MET A 472 -7.27 -18.79 22.02
C MET A 472 -7.65 -20.26 22.07
N ASN A 473 -8.41 -20.76 21.07
CA ASN A 473 -9.10 -22.05 21.17
C ASN A 473 -8.59 -23.10 20.19
N ASN A 474 -7.57 -22.80 19.38
CA ASN A 474 -7.07 -23.78 18.40
C ASN A 474 -6.17 -24.83 19.05
N GLY A 475 -6.66 -26.04 19.17
CA GLY A 475 -5.92 -27.16 19.79
C GLY A 475 -4.63 -27.55 19.04
N ALA A 476 -4.56 -27.31 17.72
CA ALA A 476 -3.31 -27.55 16.97
C ALA A 476 -2.24 -26.52 17.34
N LEU A 477 -2.61 -25.23 17.47
CA LEU A 477 -1.70 -24.20 17.94
C LEU A 477 -1.21 -24.49 19.36
N ALA A 478 -2.12 -24.82 20.28
CA ALA A 478 -1.76 -25.17 21.65
C ALA A 478 -0.79 -26.35 21.70
N LYS A 479 -1.01 -27.38 20.87
CA LYS A 479 -0.10 -28.54 20.77
C LYS A 479 1.27 -28.13 20.22
N GLN A 480 1.34 -27.29 19.19
CA GLN A 480 2.61 -26.84 18.60
C GLN A 480 3.41 -25.98 19.59
N LEU A 481 2.76 -25.05 20.30
CA LEU A 481 3.39 -24.26 21.36
C LEU A 481 4.03 -25.17 22.43
N LYS A 482 3.32 -26.21 22.87
CA LYS A 482 3.83 -27.20 23.84
C LYS A 482 5.03 -27.99 23.31
N GLN A 483 5.16 -28.16 22.02
CA GLN A 483 6.25 -28.92 21.39
C GLN A 483 7.39 -28.01 20.91
N SER A 484 7.23 -26.67 20.96
CA SER A 484 8.17 -25.72 20.42
C SER A 484 9.53 -25.75 21.12
N ASP A 485 10.58 -25.40 20.39
CA ASP A 485 11.93 -25.32 20.95
C ASP A 485 12.08 -24.17 21.95
N LEU A 486 11.33 -23.08 21.74
CA LEU A 486 11.26 -21.99 22.72
C LEU A 486 10.74 -22.52 24.06
N ARG A 487 9.64 -23.27 24.08
CA ARG A 487 9.11 -23.88 25.32
C ARG A 487 10.13 -24.79 26.00
N LYS A 488 10.77 -25.70 25.25
CA LYS A 488 11.80 -26.59 25.80
C LYS A 488 12.91 -25.82 26.47
N LYS A 489 13.41 -24.76 25.82
CA LYS A 489 14.44 -23.87 26.37
C LYS A 489 13.96 -23.20 27.66
N LEU A 490 12.75 -22.64 27.68
CA LEU A 490 12.19 -21.94 28.84
C LEU A 490 12.02 -22.87 30.05
N VAL A 491 11.53 -24.09 29.84
CA VAL A 491 11.36 -25.10 30.89
C VAL A 491 12.72 -25.50 31.48
N ALA A 492 13.74 -25.67 30.64
CA ALA A 492 15.08 -26.04 31.07
C ALA A 492 15.86 -24.92 31.78
N THR A 493 15.43 -23.66 31.63
CA THR A 493 16.10 -22.49 32.23
C THR A 493 15.82 -22.43 33.73
N LYS A 494 16.87 -22.44 34.58
CA LYS A 494 16.73 -22.49 36.05
C LYS A 494 16.21 -21.19 36.66
N SER A 495 16.70 -20.03 36.22
CA SER A 495 16.33 -18.71 36.76
C SER A 495 14.96 -18.27 36.25
N ASN A 496 14.02 -17.96 37.15
CA ASN A 496 12.69 -17.47 36.77
C ASN A 496 12.76 -16.11 36.06
N ASP A 497 13.67 -15.23 36.49
CA ASP A 497 13.90 -13.93 35.84
C ASP A 497 14.38 -14.11 34.39
N GLN A 498 15.29 -15.07 34.18
CA GLN A 498 15.77 -15.39 32.83
C GLN A 498 14.68 -16.02 31.96
N VAL A 499 13.83 -16.88 32.53
CA VAL A 499 12.66 -17.43 31.82
C VAL A 499 11.75 -16.30 31.31
N VAL A 500 11.43 -15.33 32.18
CA VAL A 500 10.57 -14.21 31.78
C VAL A 500 11.26 -13.34 30.72
N LYS A 501 12.56 -13.08 30.83
CA LYS A 501 13.31 -12.34 29.81
C LYS A 501 13.31 -13.06 28.46
N ASP A 502 13.67 -14.35 28.46
CA ASP A 502 13.72 -15.15 27.22
C ASP A 502 12.34 -15.31 26.59
N LEU A 503 11.28 -15.43 27.39
CA LEU A 503 9.90 -15.49 26.94
C LEU A 503 9.48 -14.20 26.20
N TYR A 504 9.72 -13.03 26.80
CA TYR A 504 9.37 -11.76 26.18
C TYR A 504 10.19 -11.48 24.92
N LEU A 505 11.48 -11.78 24.95
CA LEU A 505 12.33 -11.65 23.77
C LEU A 505 11.91 -12.60 22.66
N GLY A 506 11.55 -13.85 22.97
CA GLY A 506 11.15 -14.85 21.98
C GLY A 506 9.76 -14.63 21.41
N VAL A 507 8.81 -14.08 22.19
CA VAL A 507 7.42 -13.92 21.74
C VAL A 507 7.13 -12.49 21.26
N LEU A 508 7.60 -11.48 22.00
CA LEU A 508 7.28 -10.07 21.74
C LEU A 508 8.47 -9.26 21.21
N ALA A 509 9.64 -9.88 21.08
CA ALA A 509 10.87 -9.27 20.60
C ALA A 509 11.28 -7.99 21.39
N ARG A 510 11.02 -7.97 22.70
CA ARG A 510 11.43 -6.91 23.63
C ARG A 510 11.74 -7.46 25.01
N LEU A 511 12.43 -6.68 25.82
CA LEU A 511 12.58 -6.99 27.24
C LEU A 511 11.28 -6.74 28.01
N PRO A 512 10.99 -7.52 29.05
CA PRO A 512 9.89 -7.25 29.96
C PRO A 512 10.20 -6.03 30.85
N THR A 513 9.16 -5.29 31.22
CA THR A 513 9.25 -4.26 32.25
C THR A 513 9.44 -4.90 33.63
N GLU A 514 9.92 -4.15 34.62
CA GLU A 514 10.05 -4.63 36.00
C GLU A 514 8.74 -5.19 36.57
N LYS A 515 7.60 -4.53 36.27
CA LYS A 515 6.27 -5.00 36.67
C LYS A 515 5.89 -6.34 36.02
N GLU A 516 6.24 -6.52 34.75
CA GLU A 516 6.01 -7.77 34.02
C GLU A 516 6.91 -8.88 34.57
N VAL A 517 8.17 -8.60 34.88
CA VAL A 517 9.07 -9.55 35.54
C VAL A 517 8.48 -10.00 36.87
N ALA A 518 8.17 -9.07 37.77
CA ALA A 518 7.63 -9.37 39.09
C ALA A 518 6.36 -10.24 39.03
N ARG A 519 5.41 -9.86 38.17
CA ARG A 519 4.14 -10.59 37.99
C ARG A 519 4.37 -12.00 37.48
N ASN A 520 5.17 -12.18 36.45
CA ASN A 520 5.36 -13.47 35.79
C ASN A 520 6.26 -14.41 36.60
N VAL A 521 7.25 -13.86 37.33
CA VAL A 521 8.04 -14.62 38.32
C VAL A 521 7.16 -15.13 39.49
N ALA A 522 6.22 -14.30 39.96
CA ALA A 522 5.26 -14.74 40.96
C ALA A 522 4.39 -15.89 40.47
N HIS A 523 3.93 -15.85 39.21
CA HIS A 523 3.18 -16.95 38.58
C HIS A 523 4.03 -18.23 38.49
N LEU A 524 5.29 -18.15 37.99
CA LEU A 524 6.24 -19.27 37.93
C LEU A 524 6.53 -19.91 39.31
N LYS A 525 6.44 -19.15 40.41
CA LYS A 525 6.62 -19.65 41.78
C LYS A 525 5.35 -20.26 42.36
N LYS A 526 4.17 -19.76 41.96
CA LYS A 526 2.87 -20.17 42.52
C LYS A 526 2.31 -21.45 41.88
N THR A 527 2.58 -21.65 40.57
CA THR A 527 2.09 -22.80 39.81
C THR A 527 2.87 -24.06 40.23
N GLY A 528 2.15 -25.17 40.43
CA GLY A 528 2.73 -26.42 40.95
C GLY A 528 3.70 -27.13 39.98
N SER A 529 3.57 -26.85 38.68
CA SER A 529 4.44 -27.39 37.61
C SER A 529 5.07 -26.23 36.82
N ARG A 530 6.38 -26.32 36.61
CA ARG A 530 7.12 -25.35 35.78
C ARG A 530 6.66 -25.40 34.33
N GLU A 531 6.37 -26.59 33.82
CA GLU A 531 5.86 -26.84 32.48
C GLU A 531 4.52 -26.13 32.29
N GLU A 532 3.59 -26.26 33.23
CA GLU A 532 2.29 -25.60 33.20
C GLU A 532 2.44 -24.08 33.25
N ALA A 533 3.27 -23.57 34.14
CA ALA A 533 3.51 -22.14 34.26
C ALA A 533 4.09 -21.52 32.98
N VAL A 534 5.02 -22.21 32.31
CA VAL A 534 5.57 -21.79 31.02
C VAL A 534 4.51 -21.87 29.91
N ASP A 535 3.69 -22.93 29.90
CA ASP A 535 2.60 -23.07 28.91
C ASP A 535 1.58 -21.93 29.06
N ASP A 536 1.19 -21.58 30.29
CA ASP A 536 0.30 -20.47 30.58
C ASP A 536 0.85 -19.12 30.08
N LEU A 537 2.12 -18.86 30.36
CA LEU A 537 2.77 -17.61 29.96
C LEU A 537 2.94 -17.51 28.43
N LEU A 538 3.30 -18.61 27.74
CA LEU A 538 3.33 -18.66 26.29
C LEU A 538 1.95 -18.39 25.70
N TRP A 539 0.91 -19.02 26.24
CA TRP A 539 -0.46 -18.81 25.80
C TRP A 539 -0.90 -17.36 26.01
N VAL A 540 -0.64 -16.77 27.17
CA VAL A 540 -1.00 -15.37 27.47
C VAL A 540 -0.33 -14.41 26.50
N LEU A 541 0.97 -14.54 26.24
CA LEU A 541 1.69 -13.62 25.35
C LEU A 541 1.30 -13.79 23.89
N THR A 542 1.11 -14.99 23.40
CA THR A 542 0.67 -15.24 22.01
C THR A 542 -0.77 -14.78 21.75
N ASN A 543 -1.59 -14.67 22.80
CA ASN A 543 -2.95 -14.12 22.73
C ASN A 543 -3.03 -12.62 23.06
N SER A 544 -1.90 -11.97 23.34
CA SER A 544 -1.89 -10.54 23.65
C SER A 544 -2.14 -9.68 22.41
N ALA A 545 -2.71 -8.50 22.61
CA ALA A 545 -2.85 -7.51 21.54
C ALA A 545 -1.48 -7.09 20.97
N GLU A 546 -0.43 -7.13 21.78
CA GLU A 546 0.93 -6.79 21.35
C GLU A 546 1.49 -7.81 20.36
N PHE A 547 1.19 -9.09 20.52
CA PHE A 547 1.64 -10.14 19.60
C PHE A 547 1.13 -9.93 18.17
N VAL A 548 -0.11 -9.50 18.02
CA VAL A 548 -0.76 -9.30 16.71
C VAL A 548 -0.71 -7.87 16.19
N THR A 549 0.20 -7.04 16.73
CA THR A 549 0.36 -5.64 16.30
C THR A 549 1.83 -5.28 16.08
N LYS A 550 2.07 -4.29 15.24
CA LYS A 550 3.40 -3.70 14.99
C LYS A 550 3.70 -2.65 16.07
N ARG A 551 3.95 -3.08 17.30
CA ARG A 551 4.24 -2.17 18.43
C ARG A 551 5.72 -2.07 18.72
#